data_73d32e03b55e8244c8c3367f7806838a
#
_entry.id   73d32e03b55e8244c8c3367f7806838a
#
_cell.length_a   1.000
_cell.length_b   1.000
_cell.length_c   1.000
_cell.angle_alpha   90.00
_cell.angle_beta   90.00
_cell.angle_gamma   90.00
#
_symmetry.space_group_name_H-M   'P 1'
#
loop_
_entity.id
_entity.type
_entity.pdbx_description
1 polymer ?
#
loop_
_entity_poly.entity_id
_entity_poly.type
_entity_poly.pdbx_seq_one_letter_code
_entity_poly.pdbx_strand_id
1 'polypeptide(L)'
;MEVTIRQATTDDIEGIAKLFDAYRVFFEQGSDLSLAQEFLGDRFNNSESVIFCAYTSDERCVGFAQLYPSFSSVSAKRIWILNDLFVLESVRGMGIGTKLLSEIEAFGEETQAKGILIETTVSNTGAQKLYESKGYQKVTGRFFYERKNKLKKNKTD
;
A
#
# COMPACT_ATOMS: atom_id res chain seq x y z
N MET A 1 -20.06 -9.54 -0.66
CA MET A 1 -19.42 -9.47 -2.00
C MET A 1 -18.19 -10.36 -1.97
N GLU A 2 -18.10 -11.24 -2.94
CA GLU A 2 -16.93 -12.10 -3.10
C GLU A 2 -15.85 -11.33 -3.87
N VAL A 3 -14.62 -11.36 -3.36
CA VAL A 3 -13.44 -10.78 -4.01
C VAL A 3 -12.31 -11.79 -4.00
N THR A 4 -11.54 -11.80 -5.06
CA THR A 4 -10.28 -12.54 -5.18
C THR A 4 -9.12 -11.60 -4.96
N ILE A 5 -8.18 -11.97 -4.10
CA ILE A 5 -6.95 -11.21 -3.90
C ILE A 5 -5.84 -11.86 -4.74
N ARG A 6 -5.16 -11.07 -5.53
CA ARG A 6 -3.96 -11.52 -6.25
C ARG A 6 -2.92 -10.42 -6.38
N GLN A 7 -1.68 -10.82 -6.59
CA GLN A 7 -0.61 -9.90 -6.91
C GLN A 7 -0.86 -9.28 -8.28
N ALA A 8 -0.67 -7.97 -8.37
CA ALA A 8 -0.84 -7.21 -9.60
C ALA A 8 0.33 -7.41 -10.57
N THR A 9 0.03 -7.29 -11.83
CA THR A 9 0.98 -7.27 -12.94
C THR A 9 0.96 -5.92 -13.64
N THR A 10 1.83 -5.71 -14.62
CA THR A 10 1.85 -4.48 -15.42
C THR A 10 0.54 -4.21 -16.14
N ASP A 11 -0.22 -5.25 -16.48
CA ASP A 11 -1.52 -5.12 -17.14
C ASP A 11 -2.60 -4.53 -16.23
N ASP A 12 -2.38 -4.58 -14.91
CA ASP A 12 -3.32 -4.08 -13.93
C ASP A 12 -3.14 -2.58 -13.60
N ILE A 13 -2.05 -1.96 -14.05
CA ILE A 13 -1.65 -0.60 -13.63
C ILE A 13 -2.75 0.42 -13.92
N GLU A 14 -3.41 0.36 -15.07
CA GLU A 14 -4.46 1.33 -15.43
C GLU A 14 -5.63 1.28 -14.44
N GLY A 15 -6.07 0.08 -14.07
CA GLY A 15 -7.15 -0.12 -13.08
C GLY A 15 -6.74 0.33 -11.68
N ILE A 16 -5.52 -0.02 -11.27
CA ILE A 16 -4.97 0.34 -9.95
C ILE A 16 -4.75 1.85 -9.85
N ALA A 17 -4.31 2.50 -10.92
CA ALA A 17 -4.06 3.94 -10.93
C ALA A 17 -5.31 4.76 -10.57
N LYS A 18 -6.49 4.32 -10.94
CA LYS A 18 -7.75 4.96 -10.55
C LYS A 18 -7.99 4.88 -9.05
N LEU A 19 -7.71 3.73 -8.44
CA LEU A 19 -7.77 3.56 -6.98
C LEU A 19 -6.67 4.33 -6.26
N PHE A 20 -5.48 4.33 -6.81
CA PHE A 20 -4.34 5.06 -6.25
C PHE A 20 -4.58 6.57 -6.30
N ASP A 21 -5.19 7.10 -7.36
CA ASP A 21 -5.62 8.49 -7.43
C ASP A 21 -6.67 8.80 -6.36
N ALA A 22 -7.68 7.94 -6.18
CA ALA A 22 -8.68 8.08 -5.13
C ALA A 22 -8.06 8.02 -3.71
N TYR A 23 -7.06 7.17 -3.50
CA TYR A 23 -6.28 7.12 -2.27
C TYR A 23 -5.54 8.44 -2.00
N ARG A 24 -4.90 9.04 -3.02
CA ARG A 24 -4.23 10.33 -2.91
C ARG A 24 -5.21 11.46 -2.57
N VAL A 25 -6.39 11.44 -3.20
CA VAL A 25 -7.47 12.40 -2.90
C VAL A 25 -7.96 12.25 -1.46
N PHE A 26 -8.08 11.03 -0.96
CA PHE A 26 -8.39 10.76 0.45
C PHE A 26 -7.37 11.39 1.40
N PHE A 27 -6.10 11.46 1.01
CA PHE A 27 -5.00 12.14 1.72
C PHE A 27 -4.79 13.59 1.24
N GLU A 28 -5.87 14.26 0.82
CA GLU A 28 -5.93 15.70 0.52
C GLU A 28 -5.03 16.15 -0.64
N GLN A 29 -4.68 15.24 -1.56
CA GLN A 29 -4.00 15.59 -2.79
C GLN A 29 -5.02 15.89 -3.90
N GLY A 30 -4.65 16.74 -4.86
CA GLY A 30 -5.43 16.92 -6.07
C GLY A 30 -5.49 15.64 -6.92
N SER A 31 -6.64 15.38 -7.56
CA SER A 31 -6.76 14.27 -8.51
C SER A 31 -5.84 14.49 -9.71
N ASP A 32 -5.01 13.50 -10.02
CA ASP A 32 -4.11 13.48 -11.18
C ASP A 32 -3.86 12.03 -11.60
N LEU A 33 -4.73 11.53 -12.47
CA LEU A 33 -4.65 10.15 -12.94
C LEU A 33 -3.38 9.87 -13.75
N SER A 34 -2.91 10.84 -14.53
CA SER A 34 -1.68 10.70 -15.30
C SER A 34 -0.46 10.52 -14.40
N LEU A 35 -0.37 11.33 -13.35
CA LEU A 35 0.68 11.20 -12.33
C LEU A 35 0.59 9.85 -11.59
N ALA A 36 -0.62 9.38 -11.28
CA ALA A 36 -0.83 8.09 -10.65
C ALA A 36 -0.34 6.93 -11.54
N GLN A 37 -0.64 6.97 -12.83
CA GLN A 37 -0.19 5.97 -13.80
C GLN A 37 1.33 5.99 -13.96
N GLU A 38 1.93 7.16 -14.08
CA GLU A 38 3.39 7.32 -14.19
C GLU A 38 4.11 6.80 -12.94
N PHE A 39 3.65 7.20 -11.76
CA PHE A 39 4.27 6.78 -10.50
C PHE A 39 4.24 5.26 -10.33
N LEU A 40 3.10 4.63 -10.55
CA LEU A 40 2.95 3.17 -10.45
C LEU A 40 3.74 2.44 -11.53
N GLY A 41 3.72 2.94 -12.76
CA GLY A 41 4.50 2.39 -13.87
C GLY A 41 5.99 2.37 -13.58
N ASP A 42 6.53 3.46 -13.05
CA ASP A 42 7.94 3.54 -12.64
C ASP A 42 8.30 2.54 -11.53
N ARG A 43 7.40 2.39 -10.54
CA ARG A 43 7.61 1.38 -9.48
C ARG A 43 7.68 -0.03 -10.05
N PHE A 44 6.77 -0.39 -10.94
CA PHE A 44 6.77 -1.70 -11.60
C PHE A 44 7.98 -1.92 -12.49
N ASN A 45 8.31 -0.95 -13.34
CA ASN A 45 9.43 -1.04 -14.27
C ASN A 45 10.78 -1.20 -13.57
N ASN A 46 10.92 -0.62 -12.38
CA ASN A 46 12.14 -0.67 -11.58
C ASN A 46 12.10 -1.75 -10.48
N SER A 47 11.06 -2.57 -10.43
CA SER A 47 10.87 -3.58 -9.37
C SER A 47 10.94 -2.98 -7.96
N GLU A 48 10.36 -1.79 -7.79
CA GLU A 48 10.42 -1.03 -6.53
C GLU A 48 9.19 -1.21 -5.66
N SER A 49 8.16 -1.88 -6.14
CA SER A 49 6.98 -2.21 -5.34
C SER A 49 6.35 -3.55 -5.70
N VAL A 50 5.60 -4.09 -4.74
CA VAL A 50 4.69 -5.22 -4.92
C VAL A 50 3.30 -4.76 -4.52
N ILE A 51 2.32 -5.00 -5.38
CA ILE A 51 0.93 -4.62 -5.13
C ILE A 51 0.04 -5.86 -5.13
N PHE A 52 -0.81 -5.97 -4.13
CA PHE A 52 -1.92 -6.91 -4.10
C PHE A 52 -3.23 -6.18 -4.30
N CYS A 53 -4.10 -6.73 -5.12
CA CYS A 53 -5.39 -6.14 -5.45
C CYS A 53 -6.54 -7.07 -5.12
N ALA A 54 -7.63 -6.49 -4.68
CA ALA A 54 -8.91 -7.16 -4.50
C ALA A 54 -9.79 -6.95 -5.74
N TYR A 55 -10.05 -8.02 -6.46
CA TYR A 55 -10.88 -8.01 -7.67
C TYR A 55 -12.25 -8.59 -7.41
N THR A 56 -13.25 -7.95 -7.93
CA THR A 56 -14.62 -8.48 -8.03
C THR A 56 -14.71 -9.52 -9.15
N SER A 57 -15.82 -10.26 -9.22
CA SER A 57 -16.08 -11.25 -10.27
C SER A 57 -16.08 -10.68 -11.69
N ASP A 58 -16.32 -9.37 -11.84
CA ASP A 58 -16.25 -8.64 -13.11
C ASP A 58 -14.89 -7.93 -13.30
N GLU A 59 -13.84 -8.42 -12.65
CA GLU A 59 -12.43 -7.98 -12.78
C GLU A 59 -12.18 -6.50 -12.44
N ARG A 60 -13.03 -5.88 -11.64
CA ARG A 60 -12.76 -4.53 -11.13
C ARG A 60 -11.92 -4.58 -9.87
N CYS A 61 -10.85 -3.81 -9.83
CA CYS A 61 -10.08 -3.60 -8.62
C CYS A 61 -10.85 -2.67 -7.66
N VAL A 62 -11.16 -3.15 -6.46
CA VAL A 62 -11.92 -2.41 -5.44
C VAL A 62 -11.12 -2.12 -4.17
N GLY A 63 -9.91 -2.62 -4.10
CA GLY A 63 -8.97 -2.36 -3.01
C GLY A 63 -7.57 -2.80 -3.40
N PHE A 64 -6.56 -2.17 -2.81
CA PHE A 64 -5.17 -2.54 -3.04
C PHE A 64 -4.32 -2.36 -1.79
N ALA A 65 -3.23 -3.10 -1.74
CA ALA A 65 -2.15 -2.93 -0.78
C ALA A 65 -0.82 -2.83 -1.54
N GLN A 66 -0.02 -1.79 -1.26
CA GLN A 66 1.29 -1.60 -1.86
C GLN A 66 2.40 -1.77 -0.85
N LEU A 67 3.34 -2.65 -1.16
CA LEU A 67 4.52 -2.94 -0.37
C LEU A 67 5.77 -2.38 -1.05
N TYR A 68 6.61 -1.70 -0.29
CA TYR A 68 7.96 -1.33 -0.73
C TYR A 68 9.00 -2.26 -0.09
N PRO A 69 9.98 -2.75 -0.87
CA PRO A 69 11.07 -3.54 -0.34
C PRO A 69 12.01 -2.68 0.49
N SER A 70 12.44 -3.18 1.63
CA SER A 70 13.48 -2.60 2.44
C SER A 70 14.29 -3.71 3.12
N PHE A 71 15.26 -3.33 3.95
CA PHE A 71 16.15 -4.28 4.60
C PHE A 71 16.47 -3.84 6.03
N SER A 72 16.64 -4.83 6.91
CA SER A 72 17.22 -4.63 8.22
C SER A 72 18.68 -5.06 8.20
N SER A 73 19.60 -4.11 8.27
CA SER A 73 21.04 -4.40 8.29
C SER A 73 21.44 -5.21 9.53
N VAL A 74 20.91 -4.86 10.70
CA VAL A 74 21.20 -5.58 11.96
C VAL A 74 20.76 -7.04 11.89
N SER A 75 19.61 -7.32 11.31
CA SER A 75 19.09 -8.69 11.16
C SER A 75 19.60 -9.37 9.89
N ALA A 76 20.24 -8.64 8.98
CA ALA A 76 20.64 -9.10 7.65
C ALA A 76 19.47 -9.76 6.88
N LYS A 77 18.27 -9.18 6.97
CA LYS A 77 17.04 -9.70 6.40
C LYS A 77 16.24 -8.64 5.67
N ARG A 78 15.45 -9.08 4.69
CA ARG A 78 14.40 -8.26 4.07
C ARG A 78 13.34 -7.87 5.10
N ILE A 79 12.80 -6.68 4.92
CA ILE A 79 11.53 -6.24 5.50
C ILE A 79 10.65 -5.70 4.38
N TRP A 80 9.34 -5.78 4.55
CA TRP A 80 8.39 -5.12 3.69
C TRP A 80 7.76 -3.94 4.40
N ILE A 81 7.60 -2.84 3.69
CA ILE A 81 6.87 -1.67 4.18
C ILE A 81 5.51 -1.64 3.50
N LEU A 82 4.45 -1.90 4.25
CA LEU A 82 3.09 -1.65 3.78
C LEU A 82 2.85 -0.14 3.81
N ASN A 83 3.04 0.49 2.65
CA ASN A 83 2.94 1.94 2.54
C ASN A 83 1.50 2.40 2.27
N ASP A 84 0.76 1.67 1.45
CA ASP A 84 -0.60 2.01 1.04
C ASP A 84 -1.53 0.82 1.26
N LEU A 85 -2.65 1.06 1.93
CA LEU A 85 -3.76 0.14 2.04
C LEU A 85 -5.05 0.93 1.86
N PHE A 86 -5.78 0.65 0.81
CA PHE A 86 -6.99 1.37 0.46
C PHE A 86 -8.08 0.42 -0.05
N VAL A 87 -9.29 0.67 0.40
CA VAL A 87 -10.50 -0.01 -0.07
C VAL A 87 -11.53 1.05 -0.42
N LEU A 88 -12.16 0.92 -1.58
CA LEU A 88 -13.22 1.82 -2.00
C LEU A 88 -14.30 1.95 -0.92
N GLU A 89 -14.73 3.17 -0.66
CA GLU A 89 -15.70 3.47 0.39
C GLU A 89 -16.98 2.64 0.29
N SER A 90 -17.47 2.46 -0.94
CA SER A 90 -18.70 1.71 -1.22
C SER A 90 -18.67 0.23 -0.81
N VAL A 91 -17.48 -0.33 -0.57
CA VAL A 91 -17.29 -1.76 -0.22
C VAL A 91 -16.49 -1.94 1.09
N ARG A 92 -16.32 -0.89 1.85
CA ARG A 92 -15.72 -0.98 3.20
C ARG A 92 -16.62 -1.76 4.14
N GLY A 93 -16.05 -2.32 5.19
CA GLY A 93 -16.77 -3.15 6.16
C GLY A 93 -17.06 -4.59 5.70
N MET A 94 -16.67 -4.97 4.48
CA MET A 94 -16.88 -6.32 3.92
C MET A 94 -15.66 -7.25 4.10
N GLY A 95 -14.71 -6.90 4.95
CA GLY A 95 -13.54 -7.72 5.24
C GLY A 95 -12.43 -7.69 4.17
N ILE A 96 -12.52 -6.82 3.17
CA ILE A 96 -11.54 -6.77 2.06
C ILE A 96 -10.15 -6.38 2.57
N GLY A 97 -10.05 -5.40 3.48
CA GLY A 97 -8.78 -5.02 4.09
C GLY A 97 -8.12 -6.17 4.85
N THR A 98 -8.90 -6.96 5.57
CA THR A 98 -8.43 -8.15 6.28
C THR A 98 -7.89 -9.20 5.32
N LYS A 99 -8.57 -9.43 4.19
CA LYS A 99 -8.11 -10.36 3.15
C LYS A 99 -6.81 -9.89 2.51
N LEU A 100 -6.70 -8.60 2.17
CA LEU A 100 -5.46 -8.01 1.66
C LEU A 100 -4.30 -8.19 2.64
N LEU A 101 -4.51 -7.91 3.93
CA LEU A 101 -3.48 -8.12 4.95
C LEU A 101 -3.07 -9.59 5.05
N SER A 102 -4.01 -10.52 4.98
CA SER A 102 -3.67 -11.95 5.02
C SER A 102 -2.77 -12.37 3.85
N GLU A 103 -3.03 -11.88 2.65
CA GLU A 103 -2.19 -12.18 1.48
C GLU A 103 -0.79 -11.57 1.58
N ILE A 104 -0.67 -10.32 2.04
CA ILE A 104 0.66 -9.72 2.22
C ILE A 104 1.44 -10.36 3.38
N GLU A 105 0.78 -10.85 4.41
CA GLU A 105 1.41 -11.61 5.48
C GLU A 105 1.98 -12.93 4.96
N ALA A 106 1.20 -13.67 4.18
CA ALA A 106 1.66 -14.90 3.52
C ALA A 106 2.84 -14.62 2.57
N PHE A 107 2.78 -13.55 1.79
CA PHE A 107 3.87 -13.11 0.93
C PHE A 107 5.13 -12.74 1.72
N GLY A 108 4.97 -12.07 2.85
CA GLY A 108 6.08 -11.75 3.76
C GLY A 108 6.80 -13.01 4.27
N GLU A 109 6.05 -14.03 4.64
CA GLU A 109 6.60 -15.33 5.07
C GLU A 109 7.26 -16.07 3.90
N GLU A 110 6.63 -16.13 2.75
CA GLU A 110 7.15 -16.78 1.54
C GLU A 110 8.47 -16.16 1.09
N THR A 111 8.60 -14.85 1.17
CA THR A 111 9.84 -14.12 0.86
C THR A 111 10.87 -14.11 1.98
N GLN A 112 10.60 -14.82 3.07
CA GLN A 112 11.47 -14.91 4.26
C GLN A 112 11.83 -13.53 4.86
N ALA A 113 10.92 -12.58 4.75
CA ALA A 113 11.09 -11.27 5.36
C ALA A 113 11.06 -11.39 6.89
N LYS A 114 11.82 -10.53 7.56
CA LYS A 114 11.78 -10.42 9.03
C LYS A 114 10.40 -9.99 9.54
N GLY A 115 9.70 -9.17 8.77
CA GLY A 115 8.38 -8.66 9.12
C GLY A 115 7.88 -7.61 8.13
N ILE A 116 6.73 -7.06 8.46
CA ILE A 116 6.05 -5.99 7.73
C ILE A 116 5.95 -4.80 8.67
N LEU A 117 6.43 -3.64 8.22
CA LEU A 117 6.26 -2.36 8.91
C LEU A 117 5.12 -1.59 8.28
N ILE A 118 4.30 -0.97 9.10
CA ILE A 118 3.18 -0.13 8.70
C ILE A 118 3.33 1.23 9.37
N GLU A 119 3.11 2.30 8.62
CA GLU A 119 2.93 3.65 9.13
C GLU A 119 1.49 4.09 8.88
N THR A 120 0.86 4.64 9.90
CA THR A 120 -0.48 5.24 9.79
C THR A 120 -0.57 6.48 10.67
N THR A 121 -1.48 7.38 10.33
CA THR A 121 -1.68 8.60 11.12
C THR A 121 -2.39 8.28 12.44
N VAL A 122 -2.12 9.11 13.45
CA VAL A 122 -2.74 8.98 14.78
C VAL A 122 -4.26 9.09 14.70
N SER A 123 -4.79 9.85 13.73
CA SER A 123 -6.23 10.04 13.51
C SER A 123 -6.92 8.88 12.78
N ASN A 124 -6.16 8.02 12.09
CA ASN A 124 -6.73 6.89 11.34
C ASN A 124 -7.03 5.69 12.25
N THR A 125 -8.02 5.85 13.11
CA THR A 125 -8.37 4.84 14.12
C THR A 125 -8.94 3.54 13.51
N GLY A 126 -9.59 3.64 12.36
CA GLY A 126 -10.10 2.48 11.64
C GLY A 126 -8.98 1.56 11.15
N ALA A 127 -7.94 2.13 10.55
CA ALA A 127 -6.75 1.38 10.13
C ALA A 127 -6.02 0.76 11.34
N GLN A 128 -5.85 1.52 12.42
CA GLN A 128 -5.21 1.02 13.65
C GLN A 128 -5.95 -0.21 14.20
N LYS A 129 -7.26 -0.17 14.30
CA LYS A 129 -8.07 -1.31 14.76
C LYS A 129 -7.88 -2.54 13.85
N LEU A 130 -7.84 -2.32 12.54
CA LEU A 130 -7.62 -3.40 11.58
C LEU A 130 -6.24 -4.05 11.81
N TYR A 131 -5.18 -3.27 11.91
CA TYR A 131 -3.82 -3.78 12.13
C TYR A 131 -3.69 -4.52 13.45
N GLU A 132 -4.19 -3.93 14.54
CA GLU A 132 -4.16 -4.55 15.86
C GLU A 132 -4.96 -5.87 15.91
N SER A 133 -6.09 -5.94 15.20
CA SER A 133 -6.89 -7.17 15.08
C SER A 133 -6.14 -8.31 14.37
N LYS A 134 -5.16 -7.97 13.54
CA LYS A 134 -4.30 -8.91 12.82
C LYS A 134 -2.99 -9.23 13.56
N GLY A 135 -2.80 -8.70 14.77
CA GLY A 135 -1.62 -8.96 15.60
C GLY A 135 -0.45 -8.02 15.35
N TYR A 136 -0.62 -6.95 14.57
CA TYR A 136 0.39 -5.91 14.47
C TYR A 136 0.48 -5.14 15.78
N GLN A 137 1.69 -4.79 16.18
CA GLN A 137 1.96 -4.10 17.43
C GLN A 137 2.55 -2.73 17.18
N LYS A 138 2.12 -1.73 17.97
CA LYS A 138 2.72 -0.40 17.92
C LYS A 138 4.19 -0.47 18.34
N VAL A 139 5.04 0.15 17.54
CA VAL A 139 6.46 0.30 17.88
C VAL A 139 6.62 1.59 18.71
N THR A 140 6.94 1.46 19.98
CA THR A 140 7.01 2.57 20.93
C THR A 140 8.43 2.95 21.37
N GLY A 141 9.41 2.10 21.11
CA GLY A 141 10.80 2.28 21.53
C GLY A 141 11.70 3.01 20.53
N ARG A 142 11.14 3.68 19.54
CA ARG A 142 11.89 4.33 18.45
C ARG A 142 11.32 5.67 18.10
N PHE A 143 12.19 6.61 17.71
CA PHE A 143 11.81 7.88 17.11
C PHE A 143 12.15 7.86 15.63
N PHE A 144 11.29 8.47 14.82
CA PHE A 144 11.54 8.75 13.42
C PHE A 144 11.89 10.22 13.25
N TYR A 145 12.92 10.51 12.47
CA TYR A 145 13.33 11.87 12.14
C TYR A 145 13.16 12.12 10.66
N GLU A 146 12.58 13.25 10.31
CA GLU A 146 12.42 13.68 8.92
C GLU A 146 13.20 14.98 8.68
N ARG A 147 13.89 15.04 7.56
CA ARG A 147 14.42 16.29 7.02
C ARG A 147 13.82 16.49 5.63
N LYS A 148 13.01 17.53 5.46
CA LYS A 148 12.45 17.87 4.15
C LYS A 148 13.51 18.49 3.25
N ASN A 149 13.60 17.99 2.03
CA ASN A 149 14.46 18.57 1.01
C ASN A 149 13.76 19.75 0.34
N LYS A 150 14.54 20.74 -0.11
CA LYS A 150 14.06 21.78 -0.99
C LYS A 150 14.00 21.21 -2.41
N LEU A 151 12.81 20.89 -2.88
CA LEU A 151 12.60 20.43 -4.25
C LEU A 151 12.62 21.63 -5.19
N LYS A 152 13.27 21.48 -6.36
CA LYS A 152 13.16 22.47 -7.43
C LYS A 152 11.73 22.48 -7.94
N LYS A 153 11.10 23.67 -8.04
CA LYS A 153 9.85 23.80 -8.77
C LYS A 153 10.11 23.42 -10.22
N ASN A 154 9.38 22.46 -10.75
CA ASN A 154 9.39 22.18 -12.18
C ASN A 154 8.94 23.45 -12.91
N LYS A 155 9.68 23.88 -13.93
CA LYS A 155 9.41 25.09 -14.73
C LYS A 155 8.20 24.94 -15.68
N THR A 156 7.16 24.24 -15.28
CA THR A 156 5.95 23.97 -16.07
C THR A 156 4.68 24.27 -15.30
N ASP A 157 4.73 25.27 -14.43
CA ASP A 157 3.53 25.88 -13.84
C ASP A 157 3.47 27.36 -14.21
#